data_80db47a6040794ae16d1e479ca974704
#
_entry.id   80db47a6040794ae16d1e479ca974704
#
_cell.length_a   1.000
_cell.length_b   1.000
_cell.length_c   1.000
_cell.angle_alpha   90.00
_cell.angle_beta   90.00
_cell.angle_gamma   90.00
#
_symmetry.space_group_name_H-M   'P 1'
#
loop_
_entity.id
_entity.type
_entity.pdbx_description
1 polymer ?
#
loop_
_entity_poly.entity_id
_entity_poly.type
_entity_poly.pdbx_seq_one_letter_code
_entity_poly.pdbx_strand_id
1 'polypeptide(L)'
;MTETLSYRPQDDFYRFINGQWLATHKIPADRPMDGIFNQLHDQSELWEKEIAEDASSGKIPGHNAELIAHLYGTFMDEEAVEAAGYSPIAGKLERLRSVSTHLELARLMGTFRYEGIGGLFGSYVGTDAHNSSQHQLDIYQSGISLPDEAYYREEQHRPILKAWETYVATLFTLVGIDEEQASEHAHAV
;
A
#
# COMPACT_ATOMS: atom_id res chain seq x y z
N MET A 1 16.49 39.44 -6.93
CA MET A 1 17.63 39.06 -7.80
C MET A 1 18.07 37.70 -7.35
N THR A 2 17.74 36.67 -8.11
CA THR A 2 18.19 35.30 -7.86
C THR A 2 19.67 35.24 -8.24
N GLU A 3 20.55 35.04 -7.27
CA GLU A 3 21.96 34.77 -7.52
C GLU A 3 22.04 33.56 -8.45
N THR A 4 22.62 33.72 -9.60
CA THR A 4 22.85 32.63 -10.53
C THR A 4 23.95 31.75 -9.93
N LEU A 5 23.59 30.66 -9.31
CA LEU A 5 24.55 29.67 -8.80
C LEU A 5 25.35 29.11 -10.01
N SER A 6 26.55 29.62 -10.23
CA SER A 6 27.42 29.20 -11.34
C SER A 6 28.42 28.18 -10.82
N TYR A 7 28.10 26.91 -11.02
CA TYR A 7 29.05 25.81 -10.82
C TYR A 7 29.72 25.49 -12.16
N ARG A 8 31.01 25.23 -12.16
CA ARG A 8 31.71 24.72 -13.36
C ARG A 8 31.54 23.20 -13.42
N PRO A 9 31.26 22.62 -14.60
CA PRO A 9 31.01 21.17 -14.73
C PRO A 9 32.17 20.29 -14.23
N GLN A 10 33.40 20.79 -14.31
CA GLN A 10 34.59 20.06 -13.84
C GLN A 10 34.76 20.10 -12.31
N ASP A 11 34.11 21.03 -11.60
CA ASP A 11 34.22 21.17 -10.16
C ASP A 11 33.07 20.43 -9.44
N ASP A 12 31.83 20.61 -9.92
CA ASP A 12 30.65 19.93 -9.40
C ASP A 12 29.61 19.76 -10.53
N PHE A 13 29.71 18.66 -11.25
CA PHE A 13 28.83 18.36 -12.37
C PHE A 13 27.38 18.18 -11.93
N TYR A 14 27.14 17.62 -10.74
CA TYR A 14 25.79 17.44 -10.23
C TYR A 14 25.11 18.78 -10.00
N ARG A 15 25.76 19.72 -9.32
CA ARG A 15 25.20 21.06 -9.08
C ARG A 15 25.20 21.92 -10.35
N PHE A 16 26.14 21.70 -11.28
CA PHE A 16 26.10 22.36 -12.57
C PHE A 16 24.79 22.06 -13.31
N ILE A 17 24.34 20.80 -13.32
CA ILE A 17 23.09 20.38 -13.96
C ILE A 17 21.86 20.73 -13.11
N ASN A 18 21.89 20.45 -11.81
CA ASN A 18 20.71 20.48 -10.97
C ASN A 18 20.63 21.70 -10.06
N GLY A 19 21.63 22.56 -10.01
CA GLY A 19 21.74 23.63 -9.02
C GLY A 19 20.55 24.59 -8.99
N GLN A 20 19.99 24.97 -10.13
CA GLN A 20 18.81 25.83 -10.21
C GLN A 20 17.57 25.12 -9.63
N TRP A 21 17.38 23.86 -9.97
CA TRP A 21 16.27 23.05 -9.45
C TRP A 21 16.41 22.89 -7.94
N LEU A 22 17.58 22.50 -7.44
CA LEU A 22 17.86 22.36 -6.00
C LEU A 22 17.64 23.64 -5.19
N ALA A 23 17.90 24.80 -5.80
CA ALA A 23 17.71 26.11 -5.12
C ALA A 23 16.24 26.53 -5.02
N THR A 24 15.37 26.04 -5.89
CA THR A 24 13.98 26.50 -6.00
C THR A 24 12.96 25.43 -5.64
N HIS A 25 13.33 24.15 -5.78
CA HIS A 25 12.42 23.04 -5.53
C HIS A 25 12.21 22.79 -4.04
N LYS A 26 10.97 22.51 -3.66
CA LYS A 26 10.60 22.07 -2.30
C LYS A 26 10.07 20.64 -2.40
N ILE A 27 10.63 19.77 -1.60
CA ILE A 27 10.12 18.40 -1.46
C ILE A 27 8.69 18.47 -0.91
N PRO A 28 7.70 17.82 -1.56
CA PRO A 28 6.34 17.72 -1.05
C PRO A 28 6.31 17.12 0.37
N ALA A 29 5.33 17.53 1.19
CA ALA A 29 5.27 17.13 2.60
C ALA A 29 4.92 15.63 2.81
N ASP A 30 4.43 14.99 1.78
CA ASP A 30 3.99 13.58 1.76
C ASP A 30 5.12 12.58 1.44
N ARG A 31 6.34 13.07 1.17
CA ARG A 31 7.47 12.20 0.78
C ARG A 31 8.80 12.69 1.34
N PRO A 32 9.75 11.78 1.64
CA PRO A 32 11.05 12.14 2.20
C PRO A 32 12.07 12.63 1.15
N MET A 33 11.83 12.36 -0.12
CA MET A 33 12.71 12.72 -1.24
C MET A 33 11.89 13.06 -2.48
N ASP A 34 12.51 13.82 -3.40
CA ASP A 34 11.92 14.10 -4.69
C ASP A 34 12.99 14.18 -5.78
N GLY A 35 12.55 14.08 -7.04
CA GLY A 35 13.42 14.14 -8.21
C GLY A 35 12.64 13.84 -9.48
N ILE A 36 13.36 13.76 -10.61
CA ILE A 36 12.74 13.61 -11.93
C ILE A 36 11.89 12.32 -12.03
N PHE A 37 12.28 11.23 -11.37
CA PHE A 37 11.51 9.99 -11.39
C PHE A 37 10.18 10.12 -10.65
N ASN A 38 10.15 10.86 -9.52
CA ASN A 38 8.92 11.13 -8.80
C ASN A 38 8.00 12.03 -9.63
N GLN A 39 8.56 13.05 -10.31
CA GLN A 39 7.78 13.92 -11.20
C GLN A 39 7.18 13.15 -12.39
N LEU A 40 7.94 12.20 -12.96
CA LEU A 40 7.43 11.33 -14.04
C LEU A 40 6.35 10.38 -13.52
N HIS A 41 6.49 9.88 -12.31
CA HIS A 41 5.49 9.05 -11.66
C HIS A 41 4.20 9.83 -11.43
N ASP A 42 4.29 11.00 -10.78
CA ASP A 42 3.13 11.89 -10.55
C ASP A 42 2.43 12.25 -11.89
N GLN A 43 3.21 12.49 -12.94
CA GLN A 43 2.63 12.79 -14.26
C GLN A 43 1.95 11.55 -14.88
N SER A 44 2.51 10.36 -14.68
CA SER A 44 1.90 9.11 -15.13
C SER A 44 0.56 8.85 -14.43
N GLU A 45 0.50 9.05 -13.12
CA GLU A 45 -0.75 8.93 -12.34
C GLU A 45 -1.83 9.89 -12.84
N LEU A 46 -1.45 11.14 -13.19
CA LEU A 46 -2.39 12.10 -13.76
C LEU A 46 -2.93 11.63 -15.12
N TRP A 47 -2.09 11.07 -15.97
CA TRP A 47 -2.54 10.51 -17.26
C TRP A 47 -3.43 9.26 -17.08
N GLU A 48 -3.08 8.38 -16.16
CA GLU A 48 -3.92 7.20 -15.84
C GLU A 48 -5.30 7.62 -15.34
N LYS A 49 -5.36 8.63 -14.47
CA LYS A 49 -6.61 9.23 -14.00
C LYS A 49 -7.42 9.80 -15.17
N GLU A 50 -6.79 10.60 -16.03
CA GLU A 50 -7.44 11.21 -17.20
C GLU A 50 -8.01 10.13 -18.13
N ILE A 51 -7.26 9.07 -18.40
CA ILE A 51 -7.72 7.92 -19.19
C ILE A 51 -8.95 7.26 -18.56
N ALA A 52 -8.94 7.02 -17.24
CA ALA A 52 -10.05 6.41 -16.53
C ALA A 52 -11.32 7.29 -16.58
N GLU A 53 -11.17 8.61 -16.38
CA GLU A 53 -12.27 9.58 -16.46
C GLU A 53 -12.82 9.72 -17.90
N ASP A 54 -11.94 9.75 -18.89
CA ASP A 54 -12.32 9.83 -20.30
C ASP A 54 -13.00 8.56 -20.80
N ALA A 55 -12.53 7.39 -20.35
CA ALA A 55 -13.22 6.12 -20.61
C ALA A 55 -14.62 6.11 -19.98
N SER A 56 -14.73 6.51 -18.71
CA SER A 56 -16.01 6.55 -17.98
C SER A 56 -17.00 7.54 -18.55
N SER A 57 -16.53 8.65 -19.13
CA SER A 57 -17.37 9.64 -19.81
C SER A 57 -17.71 9.27 -21.26
N GLY A 58 -17.22 8.12 -21.77
CA GLY A 58 -17.46 7.66 -23.13
C GLY A 58 -16.67 8.40 -24.22
N LYS A 59 -15.67 9.19 -23.87
CA LYS A 59 -14.81 9.89 -24.83
C LYS A 59 -13.85 8.96 -25.58
N ILE A 60 -13.47 7.85 -24.94
CA ILE A 60 -12.60 6.84 -25.53
C ILE A 60 -13.45 5.64 -25.91
N PRO A 61 -13.53 5.27 -27.21
CA PRO A 61 -14.31 4.11 -27.63
C PRO A 61 -13.51 2.81 -27.53
N GLY A 62 -14.23 1.68 -27.45
CA GLY A 62 -13.69 0.34 -27.58
C GLY A 62 -13.75 -0.48 -26.29
N HIS A 63 -13.61 -1.79 -26.44
CA HIS A 63 -13.81 -2.76 -25.37
C HIS A 63 -12.95 -2.50 -24.13
N ASN A 64 -11.68 -2.15 -24.30
CA ASN A 64 -10.82 -1.85 -23.15
C ASN A 64 -11.28 -0.60 -22.38
N ALA A 65 -11.77 0.42 -23.10
CA ALA A 65 -12.33 1.61 -22.46
C ALA A 65 -13.61 1.27 -21.66
N GLU A 66 -14.45 0.39 -22.19
CA GLU A 66 -15.63 -0.11 -21.46
C GLU A 66 -15.26 -0.84 -20.18
N LEU A 67 -14.21 -1.70 -20.21
CA LEU A 67 -13.72 -2.40 -19.01
C LEU A 67 -13.17 -1.42 -17.96
N ILE A 68 -12.39 -0.43 -18.39
CA ILE A 68 -11.87 0.63 -17.51
C ILE A 68 -13.02 1.42 -16.90
N ALA A 69 -14.01 1.82 -17.71
CA ALA A 69 -15.18 2.57 -17.25
C ALA A 69 -15.98 1.80 -16.20
N HIS A 70 -16.20 0.50 -16.40
CA HIS A 70 -16.88 -0.35 -15.43
C HIS A 70 -16.10 -0.47 -14.11
N LEU A 71 -14.81 -0.74 -14.19
CA LEU A 71 -13.96 -0.87 -12.99
C LEU A 71 -13.91 0.45 -12.22
N TYR A 72 -13.64 1.56 -12.91
CA TYR A 72 -13.58 2.88 -12.31
C TYR A 72 -14.93 3.30 -11.71
N GLY A 73 -16.03 3.11 -12.44
CA GLY A 73 -17.38 3.42 -11.97
C GLY A 73 -17.76 2.61 -10.73
N THR A 74 -17.43 1.31 -10.69
CA THR A 74 -17.68 0.46 -9.53
C THR A 74 -16.87 0.92 -8.31
N PHE A 75 -15.62 1.35 -8.53
CA PHE A 75 -14.74 1.85 -7.45
C PHE A 75 -15.22 3.21 -6.91
N MET A 76 -15.75 4.08 -7.76
CA MET A 76 -16.23 5.42 -7.41
C MET A 76 -17.67 5.46 -6.91
N ASP A 77 -18.39 4.34 -6.89
CA ASP A 77 -19.75 4.23 -6.36
C ASP A 77 -19.72 4.10 -4.83
N GLU A 78 -19.51 5.24 -4.16
CA GLU A 78 -19.44 5.31 -2.70
C GLU A 78 -20.72 4.79 -2.04
N GLU A 79 -21.90 5.03 -2.63
CA GLU A 79 -23.18 4.58 -2.08
C GLU A 79 -23.26 3.04 -2.08
N ALA A 80 -22.85 2.39 -3.16
CA ALA A 80 -22.81 0.94 -3.24
C ALA A 80 -21.75 0.34 -2.30
N VAL A 81 -20.58 0.98 -2.18
CA VAL A 81 -19.51 0.55 -1.28
C VAL A 81 -19.97 0.64 0.18
N GLU A 82 -20.54 1.77 0.59
CA GLU A 82 -21.07 1.94 1.96
C GLU A 82 -22.21 0.96 2.25
N ALA A 83 -23.13 0.75 1.30
CA ALA A 83 -24.22 -0.22 1.46
C ALA A 83 -23.73 -1.67 1.58
N ALA A 84 -22.63 -2.02 0.93
CA ALA A 84 -22.02 -3.34 1.03
C ALA A 84 -21.37 -3.59 2.40
N GLY A 85 -20.84 -2.55 3.04
CA GLY A 85 -20.13 -2.65 4.31
C GLY A 85 -19.02 -3.71 4.26
N TYR A 86 -18.95 -4.58 5.27
CA TYR A 86 -17.96 -5.66 5.29
C TYR A 86 -18.42 -6.96 4.59
N SER A 87 -19.61 -6.98 3.98
CA SER A 87 -20.17 -8.18 3.36
C SER A 87 -19.23 -8.86 2.33
N PRO A 88 -18.42 -8.14 1.53
CA PRO A 88 -17.49 -8.77 0.59
C PRO A 88 -16.40 -9.63 1.25
N ILE A 89 -16.05 -9.35 2.50
CA ILE A 89 -15.03 -10.10 3.24
C ILE A 89 -15.64 -11.05 4.29
N ALA A 90 -16.96 -11.04 4.48
CA ALA A 90 -17.64 -11.83 5.52
C ALA A 90 -17.30 -13.33 5.44
N GLY A 91 -17.32 -13.92 4.26
CA GLY A 91 -16.97 -15.33 4.05
C GLY A 91 -15.50 -15.65 4.39
N LYS A 92 -14.59 -14.69 4.22
CA LYS A 92 -13.18 -14.83 4.60
C LYS A 92 -13.00 -14.78 6.11
N LEU A 93 -13.73 -13.87 6.78
CA LEU A 93 -13.75 -13.78 8.24
C LEU A 93 -14.34 -15.06 8.87
N GLU A 94 -15.38 -15.63 8.28
CA GLU A 94 -15.96 -16.90 8.76
C GLU A 94 -14.97 -18.06 8.64
N ARG A 95 -14.25 -18.16 7.53
CA ARG A 95 -13.17 -19.15 7.36
C ARG A 95 -12.09 -18.99 8.43
N LEU A 96 -11.71 -17.75 8.77
CA LEU A 96 -10.73 -17.46 9.82
C LEU A 96 -11.26 -17.87 11.20
N ARG A 97 -12.51 -17.56 11.52
CA ARG A 97 -13.16 -17.93 12.78
C ARG A 97 -13.29 -19.44 12.97
N SER A 98 -13.37 -20.21 11.89
CA SER A 98 -13.48 -21.68 11.92
C SER A 98 -12.16 -22.40 12.22
N VAL A 99 -11.03 -21.68 12.21
CA VAL A 99 -9.70 -22.25 12.49
C VAL A 99 -9.57 -22.58 13.98
N SER A 100 -9.15 -23.82 14.25
CA SER A 100 -9.00 -24.33 15.63
C SER A 100 -7.60 -24.88 15.93
N THR A 101 -6.77 -25.09 14.90
CA THR A 101 -5.41 -25.64 15.03
C THR A 101 -4.38 -24.82 14.24
N HIS A 102 -3.12 -24.88 14.67
CA HIS A 102 -2.02 -24.24 13.94
C HIS A 102 -1.88 -24.74 12.49
N LEU A 103 -2.17 -26.02 12.25
CA LEU A 103 -2.10 -26.59 10.90
C LEU A 103 -3.21 -26.02 10.00
N GLU A 104 -4.42 -25.87 10.53
CA GLU A 104 -5.53 -25.22 9.81
C GLU A 104 -5.22 -23.75 9.53
N LEU A 105 -4.66 -23.05 10.51
CA LEU A 105 -4.21 -21.67 10.31
C LEU A 105 -3.18 -21.59 9.18
N ALA A 106 -2.15 -22.43 9.20
CA ALA A 106 -1.12 -22.43 8.16
C ALA A 106 -1.70 -22.72 6.76
N ARG A 107 -2.65 -23.65 6.67
CA ARG A 107 -3.35 -23.96 5.40
C ARG A 107 -4.20 -22.77 4.93
N LEU A 108 -4.94 -22.15 5.83
CA LEU A 108 -5.76 -20.98 5.52
C LEU A 108 -4.90 -19.82 5.04
N MET A 109 -3.77 -19.55 5.71
CA MET A 109 -2.81 -18.52 5.30
C MET A 109 -2.27 -18.77 3.88
N GLY A 110 -1.93 -20.01 3.55
CA GLY A 110 -1.52 -20.38 2.19
C GLY A 110 -2.62 -20.10 1.16
N THR A 111 -3.87 -20.40 1.50
CA THR A 111 -5.02 -20.10 0.63
C THR A 111 -5.24 -18.59 0.50
N PHE A 112 -5.19 -17.88 1.60
CA PHE A 112 -5.31 -16.40 1.60
C PHE A 112 -4.20 -15.74 0.79
N ARG A 113 -2.98 -16.25 0.87
CA ARG A 113 -1.88 -15.77 0.03
C ARG A 113 -2.18 -15.91 -1.46
N TYR A 114 -2.74 -17.05 -1.87
CA TYR A 114 -3.19 -17.27 -3.25
C TYR A 114 -4.33 -16.32 -3.64
N GLU A 115 -5.20 -15.96 -2.72
CA GLU A 115 -6.29 -14.98 -2.90
C GLU A 115 -5.82 -13.50 -2.79
N GLY A 116 -4.52 -13.26 -2.66
CA GLY A 116 -3.95 -11.91 -2.55
C GLY A 116 -4.03 -11.28 -1.15
N ILE A 117 -4.37 -12.07 -0.12
CA ILE A 117 -4.46 -11.60 1.25
C ILE A 117 -3.14 -11.87 1.96
N GLY A 118 -2.56 -10.81 2.55
CA GLY A 118 -1.35 -10.90 3.37
C GLY A 118 -1.57 -11.63 4.70
N GLY A 119 -0.48 -11.96 5.37
CA GLY A 119 -0.50 -12.63 6.67
C GLY A 119 0.87 -12.61 7.34
N LEU A 120 1.11 -13.52 8.27
CA LEU A 120 2.36 -13.58 9.06
C LEU A 120 3.61 -13.81 8.21
N PHE A 121 3.47 -14.31 6.99
CA PHE A 121 4.58 -14.48 6.07
C PHE A 121 4.21 -14.03 4.66
N GLY A 122 5.20 -13.54 3.93
CA GLY A 122 5.14 -13.30 2.49
C GLY A 122 5.94 -14.36 1.74
N SER A 123 5.67 -14.50 0.46
CA SER A 123 6.41 -15.41 -0.41
C SER A 123 6.49 -14.87 -1.84
N TYR A 124 7.58 -15.17 -2.52
CA TYR A 124 7.73 -14.92 -3.95
C TYR A 124 8.60 -16.02 -4.57
N VAL A 125 8.49 -16.16 -5.89
CA VAL A 125 9.38 -17.04 -6.65
C VAL A 125 10.52 -16.21 -7.18
N GLY A 126 11.73 -16.50 -6.70
CA GLY A 126 12.97 -15.83 -7.10
C GLY A 126 13.90 -16.78 -7.86
N THR A 127 15.00 -16.23 -8.37
CA THR A 127 16.10 -17.02 -8.93
C THR A 127 16.99 -17.49 -7.77
N ASP A 128 17.35 -18.78 -7.75
CA ASP A 128 18.28 -19.31 -6.77
C ASP A 128 19.62 -18.58 -6.85
N ALA A 129 20.06 -17.99 -5.74
CA ALA A 129 21.31 -17.24 -5.67
C ALA A 129 22.56 -18.09 -5.93
N HIS A 130 22.49 -19.42 -5.75
CA HIS A 130 23.57 -20.36 -5.98
C HIS A 130 23.49 -21.05 -7.34
N ASN A 131 22.31 -21.04 -7.98
CA ASN A 131 22.10 -21.62 -9.29
C ASN A 131 21.07 -20.81 -10.08
N SER A 132 21.54 -19.83 -10.85
CA SER A 132 20.69 -18.90 -11.62
C SER A 132 19.83 -19.56 -12.72
N SER A 133 20.01 -20.85 -12.99
CA SER A 133 19.17 -21.60 -13.92
C SER A 133 17.94 -22.25 -13.26
N GLN A 134 17.80 -22.08 -11.94
CA GLN A 134 16.66 -22.60 -11.17
C GLN A 134 15.91 -21.48 -10.46
N HIS A 135 14.63 -21.72 -10.23
CA HIS A 135 13.78 -20.87 -9.40
C HIS A 135 13.56 -21.55 -8.06
N GLN A 136 13.44 -20.73 -7.01
CA GLN A 136 13.10 -21.20 -5.66
C GLN A 136 11.96 -20.36 -5.09
N LEU A 137 11.25 -20.92 -4.12
CA LEU A 137 10.27 -20.20 -3.33
C LEU A 137 10.98 -19.58 -2.12
N ASP A 138 11.01 -18.25 -2.09
CA ASP A 138 11.49 -17.50 -0.95
C ASP A 138 10.31 -17.17 -0.02
N ILE A 139 10.50 -17.43 1.28
CA ILE A 139 9.52 -17.14 2.33
C ILE A 139 10.18 -16.15 3.30
N TYR A 140 9.47 -15.08 3.64
CA TYR A 140 9.95 -14.06 4.55
C TYR A 140 8.89 -13.66 5.56
N GLN A 141 9.31 -13.15 6.71
CA GLN A 141 8.42 -12.61 7.72
C GLN A 141 7.66 -11.41 7.17
N SER A 142 6.37 -11.34 7.50
CA SER A 142 5.46 -10.27 7.11
C SER A 142 4.42 -10.07 8.20
N GLY A 143 3.43 -9.23 7.98
CA GLY A 143 2.25 -9.07 8.85
C GLY A 143 2.33 -7.94 9.85
N ILE A 144 3.47 -7.29 10.04
CA ILE A 144 3.50 -6.04 10.81
C ILE A 144 2.91 -4.91 9.95
N SER A 145 2.08 -4.06 10.57
CA SER A 145 1.37 -2.98 9.88
C SER A 145 2.11 -1.65 9.94
N LEU A 146 2.92 -1.44 10.97
CA LEU A 146 3.80 -0.28 11.11
C LEU A 146 5.13 -0.52 10.36
N PRO A 147 5.88 0.52 10.01
CA PRO A 147 7.04 0.41 9.10
C PRO A 147 8.12 -0.59 9.53
N ASP A 148 8.40 -0.72 10.83
CA ASP A 148 9.34 -1.69 11.37
C ASP A 148 9.05 -2.01 12.86
N GLU A 149 9.83 -2.90 13.47
CA GLU A 149 9.64 -3.35 14.85
C GLU A 149 9.88 -2.25 15.90
N ALA A 150 10.66 -1.23 15.58
CA ALA A 150 10.95 -0.13 16.49
C ALA A 150 9.68 0.65 16.87
N TYR A 151 8.69 0.73 15.96
CA TYR A 151 7.41 1.36 16.22
C TYR A 151 6.59 0.69 17.32
N TYR A 152 6.81 -0.60 17.55
CA TYR A 152 6.12 -1.36 18.60
C TYR A 152 6.86 -1.30 19.94
N ARG A 153 8.16 -0.99 19.95
CA ARG A 153 9.04 -1.12 21.13
C ARG A 153 9.54 0.20 21.69
N GLU A 154 9.85 1.19 20.83
CA GLU A 154 10.53 2.40 21.26
C GLU A 154 9.56 3.49 21.73
N GLU A 155 9.92 4.14 22.85
CA GLU A 155 9.07 5.14 23.51
C GLU A 155 8.73 6.33 22.59
N GLN A 156 9.65 6.74 21.73
CA GLN A 156 9.42 7.82 20.77
C GLN A 156 8.26 7.55 19.80
N HIS A 157 7.93 6.28 19.56
CA HIS A 157 6.86 5.86 18.64
C HIS A 157 5.52 5.54 19.34
N ARG A 158 5.46 5.62 20.68
CA ARG A 158 4.25 5.39 21.48
C ARG A 158 2.99 6.09 20.96
N PRO A 159 3.03 7.38 20.56
CA PRO A 159 1.85 8.03 20.04
C PRO A 159 1.33 7.38 18.76
N ILE A 160 2.23 6.90 17.89
CA ILE A 160 1.88 6.22 16.64
C ILE A 160 1.29 4.84 16.94
N LEU A 161 1.92 4.07 17.84
CA LEU A 161 1.41 2.77 18.27
C LEU A 161 0.00 2.89 18.84
N LYS A 162 -0.25 3.87 19.71
CA LYS A 162 -1.57 4.11 20.28
C LYS A 162 -2.62 4.47 19.22
N ALA A 163 -2.26 5.28 18.24
CA ALA A 163 -3.14 5.61 17.13
C ALA A 163 -3.45 4.37 16.28
N TRP A 164 -2.46 3.50 16.06
CA TRP A 164 -2.62 2.24 15.37
C TRP A 164 -3.54 1.27 16.13
N GLU A 165 -3.38 1.11 17.46
CA GLU A 165 -4.30 0.31 18.28
C GLU A 165 -5.75 0.81 18.17
N THR A 166 -5.95 2.14 18.22
CA THR A 166 -7.27 2.74 18.03
C THR A 166 -7.86 2.45 16.65
N TYR A 167 -7.03 2.52 15.61
CA TYR A 167 -7.43 2.17 14.25
C TYR A 167 -7.84 0.70 14.14
N VAL A 168 -7.05 -0.22 14.71
CA VAL A 168 -7.35 -1.66 14.69
C VAL A 168 -8.64 -1.96 15.46
N ALA A 169 -8.86 -1.33 16.63
CA ALA A 169 -10.11 -1.45 17.37
C ALA A 169 -11.32 -1.00 16.54
N THR A 170 -11.18 0.13 15.83
CA THR A 170 -12.22 0.62 14.92
C THR A 170 -12.53 -0.40 13.81
N LEU A 171 -11.52 -1.05 13.22
CA LEU A 171 -11.76 -2.10 12.22
C LEU A 171 -12.53 -3.28 12.80
N PHE A 172 -12.25 -3.69 14.04
CA PHE A 172 -13.01 -4.75 14.72
C PHE A 172 -14.46 -4.36 14.98
N THR A 173 -14.73 -3.11 15.36
CA THR A 173 -16.13 -2.64 15.54
C THR A 173 -16.89 -2.61 14.21
N LEU A 174 -16.23 -2.22 13.12
CA LEU A 174 -16.85 -2.21 11.79
C LEU A 174 -17.27 -3.59 11.28
N VAL A 175 -16.63 -4.66 11.77
CA VAL A 175 -17.03 -6.05 11.46
C VAL A 175 -17.94 -6.67 12.52
N GLY A 176 -18.50 -5.85 13.43
CA GLY A 176 -19.55 -6.23 14.36
C GLY A 176 -19.07 -6.76 15.71
N ILE A 177 -17.80 -6.56 16.06
CA ILE A 177 -17.29 -6.85 17.41
C ILE A 177 -17.61 -5.65 18.32
N ASP A 178 -18.07 -5.90 19.57
CA ASP A 178 -18.34 -4.83 20.53
C ASP A 178 -17.06 -4.07 20.91
N GLU A 179 -17.22 -2.82 21.38
CA GLU A 179 -16.09 -1.90 21.60
C GLU A 179 -15.07 -2.43 22.65
N GLU A 180 -15.55 -3.11 23.71
CA GLU A 180 -14.68 -3.64 24.76
C GLU A 180 -13.81 -4.77 24.19
N GLN A 181 -14.41 -5.75 23.53
CA GLN A 181 -13.69 -6.85 22.87
C GLN A 181 -12.81 -6.36 21.72
N ALA A 182 -13.26 -5.38 20.97
CA ALA A 182 -12.47 -4.78 19.89
C ALA A 182 -11.19 -4.13 20.41
N SER A 183 -11.26 -3.44 21.56
CA SER A 183 -10.10 -2.85 22.23
C SER A 183 -9.13 -3.91 22.77
N GLU A 184 -9.66 -4.98 23.39
CA GLU A 184 -8.85 -6.11 23.85
C GLU A 184 -8.12 -6.80 22.69
N HIS A 185 -8.82 -7.06 21.58
CA HIS A 185 -8.24 -7.66 20.40
C HIS A 185 -7.16 -6.77 19.77
N ALA A 186 -7.40 -5.46 19.68
CA ALA A 186 -6.44 -4.51 19.15
C ALA A 186 -5.15 -4.45 19.98
N HIS A 187 -5.28 -4.58 21.30
CA HIS A 187 -4.11 -4.64 22.20
C HIS A 187 -3.34 -5.96 22.10
N ALA A 188 -4.02 -7.04 21.73
CA ALA A 188 -3.41 -8.38 21.58
C ALA A 188 -2.68 -8.57 20.24
N VAL A 189 -2.94 -7.71 19.25
CA VAL A 189 -2.29 -7.73 17.93
C VAL A 189 -0.97 -6.98 17.94
#